data_05d0929af9d07bd728843e8ae9e816f8
#
_entry.id   05d0929af9d07bd728843e8ae9e816f8
#
_cell.length_a   1.000
_cell.length_b   1.000
_cell.length_c   1.000
_cell.angle_alpha   90.00
_cell.angle_beta   90.00
_cell.angle_gamma   90.00
#
_symmetry.space_group_name_H-M   'P 1'
#
loop_
_entity.id
_entity.type
_entity.pdbx_description
1 polymer ?
#
loop_
_entity_poly.entity_id
_entity_poly.type
_entity_poly.pdbx_seq_one_letter_code
_entity_poly.pdbx_strand_id
1 'polypeptide(L)'
;DKKEALQKLNDKLETSLTQAEGVPTVTISALRKKGLDKLFSAVIKVYQRWNVRIPTAPLNKWFRDVQEMNPAPLGKNKRRIKLRYITQAKTRPPSFYIFSSNPEGLPDSYLRFLTNQLRETFDLKGIPLRITVRKSDNPYAD
;
A
#
# COMPACT_ATOMS: atom_id res chain seq x y z
N ASP A 1 22.16 -5.64 24.48
CA ASP A 1 21.90 -4.20 24.50
C ASP A 1 20.47 -3.91 24.03
N LYS A 2 19.79 -2.95 24.67
CA LYS A 2 18.39 -2.58 24.37
C LYS A 2 18.20 -2.16 22.92
N LYS A 3 19.18 -1.45 22.35
CA LYS A 3 19.16 -0.99 20.95
C LYS A 3 19.21 -2.17 19.98
N GLU A 4 20.07 -3.14 20.26
CA GLU A 4 20.18 -4.36 19.45
C GLU A 4 18.93 -5.23 19.50
N ALA A 5 18.30 -5.35 20.67
CA ALA A 5 17.05 -6.08 20.84
C ALA A 5 15.89 -5.42 20.04
N LEU A 6 15.83 -4.09 20.04
CA LEU A 6 14.85 -3.34 19.25
C LEU A 6 15.09 -3.50 17.75
N GLN A 7 16.35 -3.49 17.31
CA GLN A 7 16.70 -3.72 15.90
C GLN A 7 16.24 -5.10 15.46
N LYS A 8 16.59 -6.15 16.20
CA LYS A 8 16.15 -7.52 15.92
C LYS A 8 14.62 -7.67 15.87
N LEU A 9 13.91 -6.95 16.76
CA LEU A 9 12.47 -6.94 16.75
C LEU A 9 11.91 -6.30 15.49
N ASN A 10 12.42 -5.14 15.08
CA ASN A 10 12.00 -4.46 13.87
C ASN A 10 12.27 -5.30 12.62
N ASP A 11 13.44 -5.89 12.49
CA ASP A 11 13.80 -6.78 11.38
C ASP A 11 12.83 -7.97 11.30
N LYS A 12 12.46 -8.53 12.45
CA LYS A 12 11.48 -9.62 12.51
C LYS A 12 10.07 -9.16 12.15
N LEU A 13 9.67 -7.97 12.53
CA LEU A 13 8.37 -7.41 12.17
C LEU A 13 8.27 -7.15 10.66
N GLU A 14 9.31 -6.58 10.05
CA GLU A 14 9.36 -6.35 8.60
C GLU A 14 9.25 -7.65 7.80
N THR A 15 9.91 -8.71 8.26
CA THR A 15 9.83 -10.02 7.59
C THR A 15 8.53 -10.76 7.85
N SER A 16 7.90 -10.57 9.01
CA SER A 16 6.70 -11.32 9.42
C SER A 16 5.40 -10.62 9.07
N LEU A 17 5.38 -9.28 9.02
CA LEU A 17 4.18 -8.47 8.78
C LEU A 17 4.22 -7.77 7.41
N THR A 18 4.50 -8.52 6.38
CA THR A 18 4.58 -8.00 4.99
C THR A 18 3.29 -7.31 4.51
N GLN A 19 2.15 -7.65 5.10
CA GLN A 19 0.86 -7.02 4.77
C GLN A 19 0.69 -5.64 5.39
N ALA A 20 1.46 -5.30 6.42
CA ALA A 20 1.39 -4.04 7.14
C ALA A 20 2.80 -3.46 7.35
N GLU A 21 3.56 -3.40 6.28
CA GLU A 21 4.94 -2.89 6.29
C GLU A 21 5.03 -1.51 6.95
N GLY A 22 6.07 -1.32 7.79
CA GLY A 22 6.29 -0.08 8.50
C GLY A 22 5.42 0.11 9.75
N VAL A 23 4.94 -0.98 10.37
CA VAL A 23 4.23 -0.91 11.67
C VAL A 23 5.13 -0.21 12.70
N PRO A 24 4.65 0.89 13.34
CA PRO A 24 5.44 1.58 14.33
C PRO A 24 5.61 0.74 15.59
N THR A 25 6.81 0.76 16.16
CA THR A 25 7.13 0.11 17.42
C THR A 25 7.35 1.15 18.51
N VAL A 26 6.76 0.94 19.68
CA VAL A 26 6.89 1.83 20.84
C VAL A 26 7.29 1.04 22.06
N THR A 27 8.37 1.48 22.73
CA THR A 27 8.77 0.89 23.99
C THR A 27 8.04 1.58 25.15
N ILE A 28 7.39 0.78 25.96
CA ILE A 28 6.66 1.25 27.15
C ILE A 28 7.14 0.53 28.41
N SER A 29 6.88 1.14 29.56
CA SER A 29 6.98 0.50 30.87
C SER A 29 5.67 0.70 31.60
N ALA A 30 4.87 -0.36 31.70
CA ALA A 30 3.62 -0.34 32.43
C ALA A 30 3.83 -0.02 33.93
N LEU A 31 4.84 -0.65 34.51
CA LEU A 31 5.17 -0.45 35.93
C LEU A 31 5.58 1.01 36.25
N ARG A 32 6.36 1.64 35.35
CA ARG A 32 6.84 3.02 35.54
C ARG A 32 5.98 4.06 34.85
N LYS A 33 4.89 3.66 34.20
CA LYS A 33 3.99 4.52 33.40
C LYS A 33 4.73 5.39 32.39
N LYS A 34 5.83 4.88 31.79
CA LYS A 34 6.63 5.60 30.80
C LYS A 34 6.27 5.17 29.38
N GLY A 35 6.20 6.13 28.47
CA GLY A 35 6.00 5.90 27.03
C GLY A 35 4.55 5.70 26.62
N LEU A 36 3.57 5.86 27.53
CA LEU A 36 2.14 5.70 27.21
C LEU A 36 1.64 6.79 26.26
N ASP A 37 2.12 8.01 26.41
CA ASP A 37 1.87 9.13 25.52
C ASP A 37 2.33 8.84 24.09
N LYS A 38 3.51 8.25 23.93
CA LYS A 38 4.05 7.81 22.63
C LYS A 38 3.22 6.68 22.03
N LEU A 39 2.76 5.75 22.86
CA LEU A 39 1.87 4.66 22.43
C LEU A 39 0.55 5.23 21.86
N PHE A 40 -0.11 6.10 22.59
CA PHE A 40 -1.36 6.71 22.14
C PHE A 40 -1.16 7.53 20.85
N SER A 41 -0.08 8.29 20.77
CA SER A 41 0.26 9.04 19.54
C SER A 41 0.47 8.12 18.34
N ALA A 42 1.15 6.98 18.52
CA ALA A 42 1.35 5.99 17.47
C ALA A 42 0.02 5.35 17.03
N VAL A 43 -0.84 4.98 17.98
CA VAL A 43 -2.17 4.42 17.70
C VAL A 43 -3.03 5.41 16.90
N ILE A 44 -3.05 6.68 17.27
CA ILE A 44 -3.81 7.71 16.56
C ILE A 44 -3.30 7.87 15.12
N LYS A 45 -1.98 7.91 14.92
CA LYS A 45 -1.40 8.00 13.57
C LYS A 45 -1.77 6.82 12.68
N VAL A 46 -1.69 5.60 13.19
CA VAL A 46 -2.09 4.40 12.45
C VAL A 46 -3.58 4.42 12.16
N TYR A 47 -4.40 4.84 13.11
CA TYR A 47 -5.85 4.99 12.91
C TYR A 47 -6.19 6.02 11.83
N GLN A 48 -5.49 7.15 11.78
CA GLN A 48 -5.65 8.15 10.73
C GLN A 48 -5.31 7.59 9.34
N ARG A 49 -4.20 6.86 9.22
CA ARG A 49 -3.82 6.19 7.98
C ARG A 49 -4.86 5.16 7.54
N TRP A 50 -5.40 4.41 8.48
CA TRP A 50 -6.43 3.40 8.22
C TRP A 50 -7.74 4.00 7.69
N ASN A 51 -8.04 5.25 8.05
CA ASN A 51 -9.22 5.99 7.63
C ASN A 51 -8.98 6.92 6.42
N VAL A 52 -7.76 6.98 5.89
CA VAL A 52 -7.43 7.95 4.85
C VAL A 52 -8.28 7.74 3.60
N ARG A 53 -8.73 8.84 3.03
CA ARG A 53 -9.35 8.92 1.72
C ARG A 53 -8.47 9.77 0.82
N ILE A 54 -7.92 9.15 -0.22
CA ILE A 54 -7.08 9.83 -1.20
C ILE A 54 -7.99 10.36 -2.32
N PRO A 55 -7.95 11.66 -2.61
CA PRO A 55 -8.73 12.23 -3.71
C PRO A 55 -8.35 11.61 -5.05
N THR A 56 -9.31 11.48 -5.94
CA THR A 56 -9.14 10.78 -7.24
C THR A 56 -8.07 11.42 -8.12
N ALA A 57 -8.00 12.75 -8.17
CA ALA A 57 -7.05 13.46 -9.03
C ALA A 57 -5.58 13.21 -8.65
N PRO A 58 -5.12 13.43 -7.40
CA PRO A 58 -3.75 13.11 -7.01
C PRO A 58 -3.45 11.62 -7.08
N LEU A 59 -4.42 10.74 -6.80
CA LEU A 59 -4.25 9.29 -6.92
C LEU A 59 -3.96 8.88 -8.37
N ASN A 60 -4.71 9.39 -9.34
CA ASN A 60 -4.50 9.07 -10.75
C ASN A 60 -3.30 9.79 -11.36
N LYS A 61 -2.94 10.97 -10.86
CA LYS A 61 -1.67 11.60 -11.24
C LYS A 61 -0.49 10.73 -10.83
N TRP A 62 -0.44 10.31 -9.57
CA TRP A 62 0.58 9.37 -9.09
C TRP A 62 0.60 8.09 -9.94
N PHE A 63 -0.57 7.55 -10.26
CA PHE A 63 -0.68 6.30 -11.00
C PHE A 63 -0.14 6.39 -12.43
N ARG A 64 -0.28 7.54 -13.09
CA ARG A 64 0.38 7.79 -14.38
C ARG A 64 1.89 7.95 -14.22
N ASP A 65 2.32 8.77 -13.27
CA ASP A 65 3.74 9.05 -13.04
C ASP A 65 4.53 7.76 -12.74
N VAL A 66 3.99 6.87 -11.91
CA VAL A 66 4.65 5.60 -11.57
C VAL A 66 4.72 4.63 -12.74
N GLN A 67 3.72 4.62 -13.62
CA GLN A 67 3.73 3.81 -14.84
C GLN A 67 4.70 4.34 -15.90
N GLU A 68 4.87 5.65 -15.99
CA GLU A 68 5.84 6.27 -16.89
C GLU A 68 7.28 5.91 -16.48
N MET A 69 7.57 5.93 -15.18
CA MET A 69 8.89 5.56 -14.66
C MET A 69 9.16 4.05 -14.75
N ASN A 70 8.16 3.22 -14.48
CA ASN A 70 8.25 1.77 -14.48
C ASN A 70 7.01 1.17 -15.16
N PRO A 71 7.01 1.05 -16.49
CA PRO A 71 5.89 0.49 -17.23
C PRO A 71 5.59 -0.95 -16.84
N ALA A 72 4.31 -1.33 -16.88
CA ALA A 72 3.91 -2.71 -16.70
C ALA A 72 4.62 -3.63 -17.72
N PRO A 73 5.08 -4.81 -17.30
CA PRO A 73 5.70 -5.78 -18.21
C PRO A 73 4.68 -6.27 -19.23
N LEU A 74 5.17 -6.84 -20.32
CA LEU A 74 4.32 -7.48 -21.31
C LEU A 74 3.60 -8.67 -20.66
N GLY A 75 2.32 -8.82 -20.93
CA GLY A 75 1.53 -9.97 -20.53
C GLY A 75 2.02 -11.27 -21.18
N LYS A 76 1.46 -12.40 -20.75
CA LYS A 76 1.78 -13.74 -21.27
C LYS A 76 1.68 -13.85 -22.79
N ASN A 77 0.85 -13.02 -23.42
CA ASN A 77 0.65 -12.98 -24.88
C ASN A 77 1.57 -11.97 -25.58
N LYS A 78 2.65 -11.51 -24.95
CA LYS A 78 3.54 -10.43 -25.44
C LYS A 78 2.80 -9.12 -25.77
N ARG A 79 1.57 -8.95 -25.30
CA ARG A 79 0.78 -7.73 -25.47
C ARG A 79 1.00 -6.80 -24.28
N ARG A 80 1.03 -5.50 -24.53
CA ARG A 80 1.09 -4.50 -23.47
C ARG A 80 -0.18 -4.55 -22.63
N ILE A 81 0.01 -4.60 -21.31
CA ILE A 81 -1.08 -4.47 -20.34
C ILE A 81 -1.30 -2.97 -20.13
N LYS A 82 -2.49 -2.49 -20.48
CA LYS A 82 -2.88 -1.09 -20.24
C LYS A 82 -3.56 -0.99 -18.90
N LEU A 83 -2.93 -0.28 -17.98
CA LEU A 83 -3.55 0.14 -16.73
C LEU A 83 -4.15 1.53 -16.93
N ARG A 84 -5.46 1.64 -16.83
CA ARG A 84 -6.20 2.84 -17.26
C ARG A 84 -6.30 3.86 -16.13
N TYR A 85 -6.86 3.46 -15.01
CA TYR A 85 -7.05 4.32 -13.85
C TYR A 85 -7.16 3.51 -12.56
N ILE A 86 -7.04 4.21 -11.44
CA ILE A 86 -7.17 3.68 -10.10
C ILE A 86 -8.22 4.48 -9.33
N THR A 87 -8.98 3.80 -8.49
CA THR A 87 -9.94 4.43 -7.58
C THR A 87 -9.84 3.82 -6.19
N GLN A 88 -10.07 4.61 -5.17
CA GLN A 88 -10.21 4.10 -3.82
C GLN A 88 -11.66 3.74 -3.55
N ALA A 89 -11.93 2.45 -3.40
CA ALA A 89 -13.28 1.92 -3.17
C ALA A 89 -13.73 2.04 -1.71
N LYS A 90 -12.78 1.82 -0.77
CA LYS A 90 -13.06 1.77 0.68
C LYS A 90 -11.93 2.36 1.50
N THR A 91 -12.28 2.75 2.72
CA THR A 91 -11.37 2.93 3.86
C THR A 91 -11.51 1.75 4.82
N ARG A 92 -10.62 1.60 5.78
CA ARG A 92 -10.69 0.62 6.89
C ARG A 92 -10.69 -0.86 6.49
N PRO A 93 -9.69 -1.37 5.79
CA PRO A 93 -8.47 -0.73 5.32
C PRO A 93 -8.68 -0.02 3.99
N PRO A 94 -7.76 0.87 3.59
CA PRO A 94 -7.76 1.48 2.27
C PRO A 94 -7.73 0.39 1.19
N SER A 95 -8.74 0.40 0.34
CA SER A 95 -8.93 -0.60 -0.71
C SER A 95 -9.10 0.10 -2.05
N PHE A 96 -8.39 -0.38 -3.06
CA PHE A 96 -8.29 0.26 -4.36
C PHE A 96 -8.66 -0.71 -5.48
N TYR A 97 -9.26 -0.20 -6.53
CA TYR A 97 -9.45 -0.92 -7.78
C TYR A 97 -8.61 -0.29 -8.88
N ILE A 98 -7.81 -1.12 -9.54
CA ILE A 98 -7.09 -0.76 -10.76
C ILE A 98 -7.86 -1.35 -11.93
N PHE A 99 -8.14 -0.54 -12.92
CA PHE A 99 -8.82 -0.97 -14.14
C PHE A 99 -7.81 -1.20 -15.26
N SER A 100 -7.81 -2.41 -15.79
CA SER A 100 -6.84 -2.91 -16.76
C SER A 100 -7.52 -3.53 -17.98
N SER A 101 -6.85 -3.47 -19.12
CA SER A 101 -7.26 -4.19 -20.33
C SER A 101 -7.14 -5.70 -20.19
N ASN A 102 -6.20 -6.17 -19.35
CA ASN A 102 -5.94 -7.59 -19.08
C ASN A 102 -5.56 -7.80 -17.61
N PRO A 103 -6.55 -7.92 -16.70
CA PRO A 103 -6.29 -8.11 -15.28
C PRO A 103 -5.49 -9.37 -14.96
N GLU A 104 -5.78 -10.46 -15.64
CA GLU A 104 -5.14 -11.77 -15.40
C GLU A 104 -3.68 -11.83 -15.87
N GLY A 105 -3.31 -10.97 -16.80
CA GLY A 105 -1.96 -10.88 -17.35
C GLY A 105 -0.99 -10.08 -16.50
N LEU A 106 -1.48 -9.31 -15.52
CA LEU A 106 -0.63 -8.48 -14.67
C LEU A 106 0.12 -9.36 -13.65
N PRO A 107 1.48 -9.34 -13.65
CA PRO A 107 2.25 -10.12 -12.69
C PRO A 107 2.03 -9.64 -11.26
N ASP A 108 2.01 -10.57 -10.30
CA ASP A 108 1.91 -10.27 -8.87
C ASP A 108 3.06 -9.39 -8.38
N SER A 109 4.25 -9.56 -8.97
CA SER A 109 5.42 -8.73 -8.67
C SER A 109 5.18 -7.25 -8.99
N TYR A 110 4.52 -6.96 -10.10
CA TYR A 110 4.19 -5.59 -10.47
C TYR A 110 3.10 -5.00 -9.58
N LEU A 111 2.10 -5.80 -9.22
CA LEU A 111 1.07 -5.37 -8.28
C LEU A 111 1.65 -5.08 -6.90
N ARG A 112 2.61 -5.88 -6.45
CA ARG A 112 3.36 -5.66 -5.21
C ARG A 112 4.19 -4.39 -5.27
N PHE A 113 4.86 -4.14 -6.39
CA PHE A 113 5.58 -2.90 -6.64
C PHE A 113 4.64 -1.68 -6.54
N LEU A 114 3.49 -1.69 -7.21
CA LEU A 114 2.50 -0.61 -7.12
C LEU A 114 1.99 -0.41 -5.69
N THR A 115 1.75 -1.49 -4.96
CA THR A 115 1.32 -1.42 -3.54
C THR A 115 2.36 -0.74 -2.68
N ASN A 116 3.63 -1.08 -2.85
CA ASN A 116 4.72 -0.46 -2.09
C ASN A 116 4.89 1.02 -2.45
N GLN A 117 4.80 1.37 -3.73
CA GLN A 117 4.87 2.77 -4.19
C GLN A 117 3.69 3.60 -3.65
N LEU A 118 2.49 3.04 -3.63
CA LEU A 118 1.30 3.68 -3.06
C LEU A 118 1.48 3.93 -1.56
N ARG A 119 2.01 2.95 -0.84
CA ARG A 119 2.30 3.02 0.58
C ARG A 119 3.29 4.13 0.92
N GLU A 120 4.37 4.22 0.15
CA GLU A 120 5.40 5.25 0.33
C GLU A 120 4.88 6.65 -0.01
N THR A 121 4.24 6.80 -1.16
CA THR A 121 3.81 8.12 -1.65
C THR A 121 2.74 8.76 -0.78
N PHE A 122 1.79 7.98 -0.29
CA PHE A 122 0.66 8.50 0.49
C PHE A 122 0.78 8.21 2.00
N ASP A 123 1.96 7.83 2.47
CA ASP A 123 2.24 7.55 3.89
C ASP A 123 1.22 6.58 4.51
N LEU A 124 1.08 5.41 3.90
CA LEU A 124 0.18 4.35 4.35
C LEU A 124 0.92 3.23 5.10
N LYS A 125 2.02 3.57 5.76
CA LYS A 125 2.84 2.62 6.53
C LYS A 125 2.10 2.11 7.76
N GLY A 126 2.30 0.83 8.06
CA GLY A 126 1.77 0.18 9.25
C GLY A 126 0.31 -0.26 9.16
N ILE A 127 -0.31 -0.16 7.99
CA ILE A 127 -1.69 -0.61 7.75
C ILE A 127 -1.75 -1.55 6.54
N PRO A 128 -2.69 -2.50 6.51
CA PRO A 128 -2.91 -3.32 5.33
C PRO A 128 -3.50 -2.48 4.19
N LEU A 129 -3.06 -2.75 2.97
CA LEU A 129 -3.65 -2.19 1.75
C LEU A 129 -4.24 -3.32 0.92
N ARG A 130 -5.35 -3.06 0.27
CA ARG A 130 -5.99 -4.01 -0.66
C ARG A 130 -6.04 -3.38 -2.04
N ILE A 131 -5.43 -4.03 -3.02
CA ILE A 131 -5.52 -3.62 -4.42
C ILE A 131 -6.08 -4.80 -5.21
N THR A 132 -7.15 -4.53 -5.94
CA THR A 132 -7.80 -5.51 -6.81
C THR A 132 -7.77 -4.97 -8.24
N VAL A 133 -7.31 -5.80 -9.18
CA VAL A 133 -7.30 -5.45 -10.59
C VAL A 133 -8.59 -5.94 -11.23
N ARG A 134 -9.27 -5.05 -11.93
CA ARG A 134 -10.55 -5.33 -12.63
C ARG A 134 -10.42 -5.04 -14.12
N LYS A 135 -11.20 -5.76 -14.90
CA LYS A 135 -11.31 -5.47 -16.33
C LYS A 135 -12.01 -4.11 -16.51
N SER A 136 -11.42 -3.28 -17.36
CA SER A 136 -12.11 -2.09 -17.80
C SER A 136 -13.07 -2.47 -18.92
N ASP A 137 -14.36 -2.23 -18.71
CA ASP A 137 -15.31 -2.33 -19.80
C ASP A 137 -14.96 -1.30 -20.86
N ASN A 138 -14.83 -1.74 -22.11
CA ASN A 138 -14.71 -0.85 -23.23
C ASN A 138 -16.11 -0.55 -23.73
N PRO A 139 -16.66 0.66 -23.51
CA PRO A 139 -18.01 0.99 -23.99
C PRO A 139 -18.14 0.98 -25.52
N TYR A 140 -17.02 0.77 -26.24
CA TYR A 140 -16.93 0.73 -27.70
C TYR A 140 -16.43 -0.62 -28.26
N ALA A 141 -16.45 -1.67 -27.43
CA ALA A 141 -16.15 -3.04 -27.91
C ALA A 141 -17.46 -3.71 -28.29
N ASP A 142 -17.87 -3.49 -29.51
CA ASP A 142 -18.75 -4.39 -30.27
C ASP A 142 -17.91 -5.48 -30.94
#